data_a0b819b15678701c83043caa0f44923a
#
_entry.id   a0b819b15678701c83043caa0f44923a
#
_cell.length_a   1.000
_cell.length_b   1.000
_cell.length_c   1.000
_cell.angle_alpha   90.00
_cell.angle_beta   90.00
_cell.angle_gamma   90.00
#
_symmetry.space_group_name_H-M   'P 1'
#
loop_
_entity.id
_entity.type
_entity.pdbx_description
1 polymer ?
#
loop_
_entity_poly.entity_id
_entity_poly.type
_entity_poly.pdbx_seq_one_letter_code
_entity_poly.pdbx_strand_id
1 'polypeptide(L)'
;MIRPEDVFVAISFSGESDELLTLLPALKVLGVKIIAMTGRAESSLAKAADVSLVTPIPREACPLNLAPTSSTTVTMALGDAIAGACMKANNFSREDFAKSHPAGALGRRLLLRVSDVMRVKNLPFVRPETPLLDAIDTLSPSMSKCFLI
;
A
#
# COMPACT_ATOMS: atom_id res chain seq x y z
N MET A 1 12.83 11.60 -12.54
CA MET A 1 14.29 11.72 -12.75
C MET A 1 14.95 11.09 -11.54
N ILE A 2 15.86 10.14 -11.72
CA ILE A 2 16.57 9.43 -10.63
C ILE A 2 17.64 10.35 -10.04
N ARG A 3 17.79 10.34 -8.71
CA ARG A 3 18.75 11.16 -7.95
C ARG A 3 19.77 10.25 -7.24
N PRO A 4 20.94 10.76 -6.85
CA PRO A 4 21.95 9.98 -6.12
C PRO A 4 21.46 9.37 -4.81
N GLU A 5 20.47 10.02 -4.16
CA GLU A 5 19.90 9.57 -2.88
C GLU A 5 18.86 8.43 -3.07
N ASP A 6 18.42 8.18 -4.29
CA ASP A 6 17.45 7.13 -4.58
C ASP A 6 18.10 5.75 -4.51
N VAL A 7 17.28 4.74 -4.32
CA VAL A 7 17.64 3.33 -4.44
C VAL A 7 16.91 2.73 -5.63
N PHE A 8 17.65 2.15 -6.55
CA PHE A 8 17.10 1.48 -7.72
C PHE A 8 16.92 -0.01 -7.45
N VAL A 9 15.68 -0.49 -7.45
CA VAL A 9 15.38 -1.91 -7.32
C VAL A 9 15.20 -2.51 -8.70
N ALA A 10 16.15 -3.33 -9.13
CA ALA A 10 16.13 -4.05 -10.40
C ALA A 10 15.58 -5.46 -10.22
N ILE A 11 14.51 -5.79 -10.94
CA ILE A 11 13.84 -7.09 -10.83
C ILE A 11 14.00 -7.84 -12.13
N SER A 12 14.73 -8.96 -12.10
CA SER A 12 14.87 -9.88 -13.22
C SER A 12 15.18 -11.28 -12.71
N PHE A 13 14.28 -12.23 -12.96
CA PHE A 13 14.47 -13.59 -12.45
C PHE A 13 15.71 -14.27 -13.05
N SER A 14 15.97 -14.10 -14.36
CA SER A 14 17.20 -14.56 -14.99
C SER A 14 18.42 -13.75 -14.54
N GLY A 15 18.22 -12.46 -14.26
CA GLY A 15 19.28 -11.50 -13.99
C GLY A 15 20.13 -11.14 -15.23
N GLU A 16 19.62 -11.49 -16.44
CA GLU A 16 20.30 -11.28 -17.72
C GLU A 16 19.43 -10.49 -18.72
N SER A 17 18.48 -9.66 -18.23
CA SER A 17 17.65 -8.82 -19.08
C SER A 17 18.48 -7.65 -19.63
N ASP A 18 18.69 -7.61 -20.94
CA ASP A 18 19.52 -6.60 -21.60
C ASP A 18 19.10 -5.17 -21.32
N GLU A 19 17.79 -4.94 -21.27
CA GLU A 19 17.21 -3.62 -20.97
C GLU A 19 17.64 -3.11 -19.59
N LEU A 20 17.71 -3.99 -18.59
CA LEU A 20 18.17 -3.62 -17.25
C LEU A 20 19.69 -3.46 -17.21
N LEU A 21 20.42 -4.42 -17.81
CA LEU A 21 21.89 -4.40 -17.79
C LEU A 21 22.45 -3.15 -18.47
N THR A 22 21.80 -2.66 -19.51
CA THR A 22 22.18 -1.44 -20.22
C THR A 22 22.05 -0.19 -19.36
N LEU A 23 21.15 -0.17 -18.37
CA LEU A 23 20.95 0.97 -17.48
C LEU A 23 22.00 1.05 -16.36
N LEU A 24 22.58 -0.10 -15.94
CA LEU A 24 23.42 -0.17 -14.74
C LEU A 24 24.64 0.76 -14.78
N PRO A 25 25.38 0.91 -15.90
CA PRO A 25 26.51 1.82 -15.97
C PRO A 25 26.10 3.27 -15.68
N ALA A 26 24.98 3.72 -16.25
CA ALA A 26 24.47 5.07 -16.03
C ALA A 26 24.07 5.31 -14.57
N LEU A 27 23.40 4.33 -13.93
CA LEU A 27 23.03 4.39 -12.52
C LEU A 27 24.26 4.44 -11.61
N LYS A 28 25.30 3.68 -11.93
CA LYS A 28 26.58 3.73 -11.18
C LYS A 28 27.28 5.08 -11.30
N VAL A 29 27.30 5.68 -12.49
CA VAL A 29 27.85 7.03 -12.70
C VAL A 29 27.07 8.07 -11.89
N LEU A 30 25.76 7.92 -11.77
CA LEU A 30 24.92 8.78 -10.93
C LEU A 30 25.11 8.54 -9.42
N GLY A 31 25.80 7.49 -9.01
CA GLY A 31 25.99 7.15 -7.60
C GLY A 31 24.79 6.49 -6.93
N VAL A 32 23.80 6.05 -7.71
CA VAL A 32 22.56 5.41 -7.22
C VAL A 32 22.86 4.02 -6.70
N LYS A 33 22.35 3.67 -5.54
CA LYS A 33 22.45 2.33 -4.99
C LYS A 33 21.50 1.36 -5.68
N ILE A 34 22.01 0.17 -6.02
CA ILE A 34 21.28 -0.82 -6.80
C ILE A 34 21.01 -2.05 -5.93
N ILE A 35 19.74 -2.42 -5.82
CA ILE A 35 19.31 -3.68 -5.22
C ILE A 35 18.81 -4.59 -6.37
N ALA A 36 19.40 -5.76 -6.52
CA ALA A 36 18.92 -6.77 -7.46
C ALA A 36 17.97 -7.73 -6.76
N MET A 37 16.83 -8.01 -7.39
CA MET A 37 15.94 -9.12 -7.03
C MET A 37 15.99 -10.12 -8.19
N THR A 38 16.60 -11.28 -7.96
CA THR A 38 16.86 -12.27 -9.01
C THR A 38 16.76 -13.70 -8.49
N GLY A 39 16.52 -14.66 -9.38
CA GLY A 39 16.58 -16.09 -9.06
C GLY A 39 18.00 -16.69 -9.11
N ARG A 40 19.01 -15.93 -9.57
CA ARG A 40 20.36 -16.43 -9.83
C ARG A 40 21.43 -15.55 -9.21
N ALA A 41 22.15 -16.08 -8.23
CA ALA A 41 23.23 -15.36 -7.53
C ALA A 41 24.40 -15.00 -8.47
N GLU A 42 24.68 -15.82 -9.47
CA GLU A 42 25.80 -15.63 -10.40
C GLU A 42 25.46 -14.79 -11.63
N SER A 43 24.23 -14.24 -11.71
CA SER A 43 23.81 -13.42 -12.83
C SER A 43 24.56 -12.09 -12.93
N SER A 44 24.58 -11.52 -14.14
CA SER A 44 25.20 -10.23 -14.42
C SER A 44 24.58 -9.12 -13.56
N LEU A 45 23.25 -9.13 -13.38
CA LEU A 45 22.54 -8.21 -12.51
C LEU A 45 22.96 -8.33 -11.04
N ALA A 46 23.03 -9.58 -10.52
CA ALA A 46 23.43 -9.81 -9.14
C ALA A 46 24.86 -9.33 -8.86
N LYS A 47 25.79 -9.59 -9.77
CA LYS A 47 27.20 -9.17 -9.65
C LYS A 47 27.38 -7.64 -9.76
N ALA A 48 26.51 -6.99 -10.50
CA ALA A 48 26.58 -5.54 -10.70
C ALA A 48 25.91 -4.71 -9.59
N ALA A 49 25.01 -5.32 -8.81
CA ALA A 49 24.27 -4.65 -7.74
C ALA A 49 25.08 -4.44 -6.47
N ASP A 50 24.73 -3.42 -5.68
CA ASP A 50 25.28 -3.22 -4.32
C ASP A 50 24.75 -4.26 -3.33
N VAL A 51 23.50 -4.69 -3.51
CA VAL A 51 22.84 -5.75 -2.72
C VAL A 51 22.07 -6.67 -3.64
N SER A 52 22.23 -7.97 -3.45
CA SER A 52 21.51 -8.99 -4.23
C SER A 52 20.58 -9.80 -3.33
N LEU A 53 19.29 -9.74 -3.61
CA LEU A 53 18.27 -10.54 -2.97
C LEU A 53 17.93 -11.72 -3.90
N VAL A 54 18.45 -12.88 -3.55
CA VAL A 54 18.37 -14.06 -4.41
C VAL A 54 17.22 -14.94 -3.95
N THR A 55 16.27 -15.20 -4.85
CA THR A 55 15.07 -16.01 -4.61
C THR A 55 15.03 -17.18 -5.63
N PRO A 56 15.84 -18.20 -5.45
CA PRO A 56 15.83 -19.35 -6.36
C PRO A 56 14.52 -20.12 -6.19
N ILE A 57 14.00 -20.64 -7.31
CA ILE A 57 12.89 -21.57 -7.32
C ILE A 57 13.30 -22.86 -8.02
N PRO A 58 12.79 -24.04 -7.60
CA PRO A 58 13.13 -25.31 -8.26
C PRO A 58 12.52 -25.41 -9.65
N ARG A 59 11.31 -24.84 -9.84
CA ARG A 59 10.61 -24.83 -11.13
C ARG A 59 9.44 -23.84 -11.09
N GLU A 60 8.98 -23.45 -12.28
CA GLU A 60 7.72 -22.72 -12.42
C GLU A 60 6.51 -23.64 -12.20
N ALA A 61 5.40 -23.10 -11.67
CA ALA A 61 4.15 -23.86 -11.50
C ALA A 61 3.43 -24.11 -12.83
N CYS A 62 3.79 -23.37 -13.88
CA CYS A 62 3.33 -23.60 -15.24
C CYS A 62 3.64 -25.05 -15.67
N PRO A 63 2.68 -25.79 -16.26
CA PRO A 63 2.89 -27.17 -16.71
C PRO A 63 4.09 -27.35 -17.64
N LEU A 64 4.38 -26.33 -18.45
CA LEU A 64 5.51 -26.31 -19.38
C LEU A 64 6.82 -25.82 -18.74
N ASN A 65 6.78 -25.39 -17.47
CA ASN A 65 7.91 -24.76 -16.77
C ASN A 65 8.48 -23.52 -17.50
N LEU A 66 7.65 -22.78 -18.23
CA LEU A 66 8.07 -21.64 -19.05
C LEU A 66 7.49 -20.31 -18.56
N ALA A 67 6.18 -20.28 -18.31
CA ALA A 67 5.51 -19.05 -17.90
C ALA A 67 5.87 -18.70 -16.45
N PRO A 68 6.27 -17.43 -16.18
CA PRO A 68 6.55 -16.96 -14.83
C PRO A 68 5.32 -17.11 -13.93
N THR A 69 5.45 -17.89 -12.87
CA THR A 69 4.38 -18.18 -11.90
C THR A 69 4.95 -18.25 -10.48
N SER A 70 5.75 -19.28 -10.16
CA SER A 70 6.44 -19.39 -8.88
C SER A 70 7.42 -18.23 -8.67
N SER A 71 8.17 -17.87 -9.71
CA SER A 71 9.12 -16.75 -9.68
C SER A 71 8.43 -15.42 -9.39
N THR A 72 7.31 -15.13 -10.03
CA THR A 72 6.56 -13.89 -9.80
C THR A 72 5.97 -13.86 -8.40
N THR A 73 5.42 -14.98 -7.92
CA THR A 73 4.85 -15.08 -6.57
C THR A 73 5.89 -14.80 -5.49
N VAL A 74 7.07 -15.43 -5.60
CA VAL A 74 8.16 -15.22 -4.63
C VAL A 74 8.69 -13.79 -4.70
N THR A 75 8.83 -13.22 -5.89
CA THR A 75 9.25 -11.83 -6.08
C THR A 75 8.27 -10.85 -5.43
N MET A 76 6.97 -11.05 -5.61
CA MET A 76 5.95 -10.23 -4.95
C MET A 76 6.03 -10.36 -3.43
N ALA A 77 6.10 -11.57 -2.89
CA ALA A 77 6.19 -11.80 -1.45
C ALA A 77 7.44 -11.12 -0.84
N LEU A 78 8.58 -11.18 -1.54
CA LEU A 78 9.79 -10.49 -1.11
C LEU A 78 9.63 -8.97 -1.18
N GLY A 79 8.99 -8.44 -2.22
CA GLY A 79 8.66 -7.02 -2.35
C GLY A 79 7.80 -6.53 -1.19
N ASP A 80 6.76 -7.28 -0.83
CA ASP A 80 5.88 -6.97 0.30
C ASP A 80 6.65 -7.00 1.64
N ALA A 81 7.55 -7.98 1.81
CA ALA A 81 8.39 -8.06 3.00
C ALA A 81 9.33 -6.84 3.13
N ILE A 82 9.93 -6.39 2.02
CA ILE A 82 10.77 -5.18 1.98
C ILE A 82 9.92 -3.95 2.32
N ALA A 83 8.74 -3.82 1.70
CA ALA A 83 7.82 -2.72 1.98
C ALA A 83 7.43 -2.68 3.46
N GLY A 84 7.06 -3.82 4.05
CA GLY A 84 6.77 -3.95 5.48
C GLY A 84 7.96 -3.57 6.37
N ALA A 85 9.17 -4.00 6.01
CA ALA A 85 10.39 -3.63 6.73
C ALA A 85 10.67 -2.13 6.65
N CYS A 86 10.50 -1.52 5.48
CA CYS A 86 10.64 -0.07 5.29
C CYS A 86 9.60 0.72 6.09
N MET A 87 8.35 0.28 6.11
CA MET A 87 7.29 0.89 6.93
C MET A 87 7.69 0.88 8.42
N LYS A 88 8.16 -0.27 8.91
CA LYS A 88 8.61 -0.39 10.31
C LYS A 88 9.82 0.49 10.61
N ALA A 89 10.81 0.51 9.74
CA ALA A 89 12.03 1.30 9.91
C ALA A 89 11.76 2.82 9.94
N ASN A 90 10.75 3.27 9.18
CA ASN A 90 10.35 4.67 9.12
C ASN A 90 9.22 5.04 10.09
N ASN A 91 8.82 4.15 11.00
CA ASN A 91 7.69 4.35 11.92
C ASN A 91 6.41 4.80 11.19
N PHE A 92 6.16 4.25 9.99
CA PHE A 92 5.02 4.62 9.17
C PHE A 92 3.71 4.26 9.87
N SER A 93 2.88 5.26 10.10
CA SER A 93 1.65 5.16 10.89
C SER A 93 0.41 4.91 10.02
N ARG A 94 -0.71 4.61 10.68
CA ARG A 94 -2.04 4.53 10.03
C ARG A 94 -2.45 5.89 9.44
N GLU A 95 -2.10 6.96 10.12
CA GLU A 95 -2.35 8.34 9.71
C GLU A 95 -1.58 8.67 8.42
N ASP A 96 -0.33 8.21 8.28
CA ASP A 96 0.46 8.40 7.07
C ASP A 96 -0.11 7.60 5.90
N PHE A 97 -0.58 6.37 6.18
CA PHE A 97 -1.30 5.58 5.18
C PHE A 97 -2.57 6.29 4.70
N ALA A 98 -3.36 6.84 5.62
CA ALA A 98 -4.58 7.56 5.28
C ALA A 98 -4.32 8.81 4.43
N LYS A 99 -3.25 9.57 4.73
CA LYS A 99 -2.81 10.72 3.91
C LYS A 99 -2.43 10.31 2.49
N SER A 100 -1.76 9.16 2.34
CA SER A 100 -1.33 8.63 1.04
C SER A 100 -2.49 8.06 0.22
N HIS A 101 -3.59 7.62 0.86
CA HIS A 101 -4.72 6.95 0.23
C HIS A 101 -6.08 7.56 0.63
N PRO A 102 -6.28 8.88 0.49
CA PRO A 102 -7.46 9.57 1.04
C PRO A 102 -8.78 9.12 0.41
N ALA A 103 -8.78 8.73 -0.86
CA ALA A 103 -9.98 8.35 -1.61
C ALA A 103 -10.37 6.88 -1.43
N GLY A 104 -9.49 6.02 -0.94
CA GLY A 104 -9.75 4.59 -0.74
C GLY A 104 -10.72 4.32 0.42
N ALA A 105 -11.41 3.19 0.39
CA ALA A 105 -12.33 2.79 1.46
C ALA A 105 -11.63 2.75 2.84
N LEU A 106 -10.39 2.27 2.87
CA LEU A 106 -9.59 2.22 4.09
C LEU A 106 -9.14 3.62 4.54
N GLY A 107 -8.69 4.48 3.62
CA GLY A 107 -8.30 5.86 3.93
C GLY A 107 -9.49 6.66 4.51
N ARG A 108 -10.65 6.59 3.86
CA ARG A 108 -11.88 7.22 4.38
C ARG A 108 -12.23 6.72 5.78
N ARG A 109 -12.15 5.40 6.03
CA ARG A 109 -12.44 4.83 7.34
C ARG A 109 -11.49 5.32 8.45
N LEU A 110 -10.23 5.60 8.12
CA LEU A 110 -9.22 6.09 9.06
C LEU A 110 -9.32 7.60 9.31
N LEU A 111 -9.78 8.37 8.32
CA LEU A 111 -9.90 9.83 8.42
C LEU A 111 -11.27 10.32 8.88
N LEU A 112 -12.31 9.48 8.73
CA LEU A 112 -13.69 9.87 9.03
C LEU A 112 -13.89 10.09 10.53
N ARG A 113 -14.38 11.26 10.89
CA ARG A 113 -14.79 11.59 12.26
C ARG A 113 -16.30 11.47 12.40
N VAL A 114 -16.78 11.31 13.61
CA VAL A 114 -18.22 11.32 13.89
C VAL A 114 -18.86 12.60 13.39
N SER A 115 -18.19 13.74 13.59
CA SER A 115 -18.65 15.07 13.09
C SER A 115 -18.89 15.11 11.58
N ASP A 116 -18.19 14.28 10.79
CA ASP A 116 -18.28 14.30 9.32
C ASP A 116 -19.49 13.54 8.80
N VAL A 117 -20.05 12.65 9.62
CA VAL A 117 -21.16 11.75 9.25
C VAL A 117 -22.40 11.95 10.13
N MET A 118 -22.25 12.58 11.29
CA MET A 118 -23.38 12.80 12.18
C MET A 118 -24.37 13.76 11.54
N ARG A 119 -25.63 13.49 11.78
CA ARG A 119 -26.70 14.40 11.41
C ARG A 119 -26.65 15.62 12.35
N VAL A 120 -26.64 16.83 11.79
CA VAL A 120 -26.58 18.10 12.55
C VAL A 120 -27.81 18.98 12.34
N LYS A 121 -28.67 18.63 11.37
CA LYS A 121 -29.89 19.41 11.06
C LYS A 121 -31.13 18.54 11.32
N ASN A 122 -32.21 19.23 11.71
CA ASN A 122 -33.51 18.61 11.97
C ASN A 122 -33.40 17.43 12.96
N LEU A 123 -32.66 17.63 14.04
CA LEU A 123 -32.58 16.68 15.12
C LEU A 123 -33.81 16.81 16.01
N PRO A 124 -34.52 15.72 16.35
CA PRO A 124 -35.71 15.76 17.18
C PRO A 124 -35.32 15.83 18.67
N PHE A 125 -34.98 17.03 19.14
CA PHE A 125 -34.75 17.29 20.56
C PHE A 125 -36.08 17.49 21.29
N VAL A 126 -36.25 16.77 22.38
CA VAL A 126 -37.37 16.94 23.30
C VAL A 126 -36.83 17.04 24.73
N ARG A 127 -37.61 17.62 25.65
CA ARG A 127 -37.31 17.62 27.08
C ARG A 127 -37.99 16.43 27.74
N PRO A 128 -37.48 15.94 28.90
CA PRO A 128 -38.10 14.82 29.63
C PRO A 128 -39.58 15.05 29.96
N GLU A 129 -39.98 16.34 30.14
CA GLU A 129 -41.31 16.73 30.50
C GLU A 129 -42.23 16.98 29.28
N THR A 130 -41.72 16.83 28.05
CA THR A 130 -42.49 17.06 26.82
C THR A 130 -43.62 16.04 26.72
N PRO A 131 -44.90 16.48 26.53
CA PRO A 131 -46.00 15.55 26.29
C PRO A 131 -45.74 14.64 25.08
N LEU A 132 -46.18 13.37 25.16
CA LEU A 132 -45.92 12.38 24.13
C LEU A 132 -46.37 12.82 22.72
N LEU A 133 -47.54 13.46 22.62
CA LEU A 133 -48.05 13.91 21.33
C LEU A 133 -47.13 14.97 20.69
N ASP A 134 -46.69 15.93 21.48
CA ASP A 134 -45.77 16.99 21.02
C ASP A 134 -44.39 16.41 20.63
N ALA A 135 -43.96 15.38 21.35
CA ALA A 135 -42.75 14.67 21.03
C ALA A 135 -42.89 13.94 19.67
N ILE A 136 -44.02 13.28 19.41
CA ILE A 136 -44.28 12.59 18.15
C ILE A 136 -44.27 13.58 16.99
N ASP A 137 -44.88 14.76 17.15
CA ASP A 137 -44.89 15.81 16.12
C ASP A 137 -43.47 16.30 15.78
N THR A 138 -42.53 16.25 16.72
CA THR A 138 -41.13 16.58 16.49
C THR A 138 -40.41 15.55 15.62
N LEU A 139 -40.83 14.27 15.63
CA LEU A 139 -40.25 13.22 14.80
C LEU A 139 -40.60 13.34 13.32
N SER A 140 -41.83 13.73 13.02
CA SER A 140 -42.36 13.73 11.64
C SER A 140 -41.48 14.52 10.66
N PRO A 141 -41.12 15.82 10.90
CA PRO A 141 -40.26 16.57 10.01
C PRO A 141 -38.79 16.13 10.09
N SER A 142 -38.38 15.46 11.16
CA SER A 142 -36.99 15.03 11.35
C SER A 142 -36.60 13.78 10.57
N MET A 143 -37.56 12.98 10.09
CA MET A 143 -37.34 11.65 9.51
C MET A 143 -36.46 10.73 10.41
N SER A 144 -36.44 10.96 11.70
CA SER A 144 -35.73 10.17 12.69
C SER A 144 -36.65 9.11 13.28
N LYS A 145 -36.08 8.03 13.81
CA LYS A 145 -36.81 6.95 14.48
C LYS A 145 -36.69 7.03 16.03
N CYS A 146 -36.00 8.03 16.52
CA CYS A 146 -35.75 8.22 17.95
C CYS A 146 -35.62 9.71 18.29
N PHE A 147 -35.90 10.05 19.55
CA PHE A 147 -35.68 11.37 20.11
C PHE A 147 -34.26 11.49 20.66
N LEU A 148 -33.81 12.74 20.84
CA LEU A 148 -32.68 13.14 21.67
C LEU A 148 -33.23 13.88 22.87
N ILE A 149 -32.83 13.51 24.05
CA ILE A 149 -33.24 14.08 25.34
C ILE A 149 -32.06 14.87 25.91
#